data_0cebb3d277089ff0df398bc98014246c
#
_entry.id   0cebb3d277089ff0df398bc98014246c
#
_cell.length_a   1.000
_cell.length_b   1.000
_cell.length_c   1.000
_cell.angle_alpha   90.00
_cell.angle_beta   90.00
_cell.angle_gamma   90.00
#
_symmetry.space_group_name_H-M   'P 1'
#
loop_
_entity.id
_entity.type
_entity.pdbx_description
1 polymer ?
#
loop_
_entity_poly.entity_id
_entity_poly.type
_entity_poly.pdbx_seq_one_letter_code
_entity_poly.pdbx_strand_id
1 'polypeptide(L)'
;TWYDRIIEESSDIARAGFTAVWMPPPTTSVSKEGYMPTDFYNLNTFYGSEEELKECVKTLNEKSITAVADIVINHRCATQQDEQGRWNIYEGKLAWDQSAICSGNPAFGGTGNPKTGEDYGPAPNIDHRNESIRNDIKEWLNYLRDEIGFRGWRFDFVKGYNGVYSGEYVEATRPFLAFGEFWDTCSYTDGILEYDQRNHRQRTCNWVDASGGNTAAFDFTTKGVLQEACAKGEYWRLMDPDGRPPGLCGIWPSRAVLFLENHDTGSTLQHWPFPSHKLEEGYAYILTHPGTPTIFYDHWTAKETVMVDGTQAANGQLRECIETLIKIRKRVGISSRSAIQIMDSINAAKGYAARIGARRHANS
;
A
#
# COMPACT_ATOMS: atom_id res chain seq x y z
N THR A 1 18.44 -15.53 2.72
CA THR A 1 17.01 -15.29 2.45
C THR A 1 16.69 -13.80 2.39
N TRP A 2 15.47 -13.46 2.01
CA TRP A 2 14.98 -12.08 2.03
C TRP A 2 14.92 -11.54 3.46
N TYR A 3 14.49 -12.37 4.40
CA TYR A 3 14.40 -11.99 5.82
C TYR A 3 15.76 -11.73 6.43
N ASP A 4 16.79 -12.54 6.12
CA ASP A 4 18.18 -12.29 6.55
C ASP A 4 18.69 -10.93 6.05
N ARG A 5 18.40 -10.60 4.80
CA ARG A 5 18.80 -9.31 4.22
C ARG A 5 18.18 -8.12 5.00
N ILE A 6 16.90 -8.20 5.34
CA ILE A 6 16.25 -7.15 6.15
C ILE A 6 16.84 -7.09 7.56
N ILE A 7 17.19 -8.22 8.17
CA ILE A 7 17.87 -8.27 9.45
C ILE A 7 19.22 -7.54 9.36
N GLU A 8 20.03 -7.84 8.36
CA GLU A 8 21.33 -7.20 8.13
C GLU A 8 21.21 -5.68 7.93
N GLU A 9 20.19 -5.24 7.19
CA GLU A 9 19.97 -3.84 6.88
C GLU A 9 19.18 -3.08 7.96
N SER A 10 18.64 -3.76 8.97
CA SER A 10 17.72 -3.18 9.97
C SER A 10 18.30 -1.97 10.73
N SER A 11 19.62 -1.99 11.00
CA SER A 11 20.30 -0.86 11.64
C SER A 11 20.40 0.36 10.72
N ASP A 12 20.60 0.15 9.42
CA ASP A 12 20.64 1.22 8.43
C ASP A 12 19.24 1.82 8.21
N ILE A 13 18.22 0.96 8.15
CA ILE A 13 16.81 1.36 8.09
C ILE A 13 16.44 2.26 9.28
N ALA A 14 16.78 1.84 10.49
CA ALA A 14 16.54 2.63 11.70
C ALA A 14 17.30 3.98 11.70
N ARG A 15 18.59 3.95 11.32
CA ARG A 15 19.44 5.16 11.25
C ARG A 15 18.96 6.15 10.18
N ALA A 16 18.49 5.67 9.04
CA ALA A 16 17.89 6.50 8.00
C ALA A 16 16.60 7.18 8.46
N GLY A 17 15.96 6.61 9.48
CA GLY A 17 14.80 7.21 10.13
C GLY A 17 13.46 6.64 9.68
N PHE A 18 13.46 5.50 9.02
CA PHE A 18 12.23 4.76 8.74
C PHE A 18 11.59 4.26 10.03
N THR A 19 10.28 4.27 10.08
CA THR A 19 9.48 3.87 11.26
C THR A 19 8.64 2.63 11.03
N ALA A 20 8.50 2.21 9.77
CA ALA A 20 7.80 0.99 9.40
C ALA A 20 8.44 0.37 8.15
N VAL A 21 8.32 -0.95 8.02
CA VAL A 21 8.68 -1.72 6.81
C VAL A 21 7.47 -2.54 6.40
N TRP A 22 6.95 -2.30 5.21
CA TRP A 22 5.97 -3.16 4.58
C TRP A 22 6.71 -4.33 3.94
N MET A 23 6.40 -5.52 4.44
CA MET A 23 7.01 -6.80 4.04
C MET A 23 6.09 -7.54 3.06
N PRO A 24 6.64 -8.41 2.20
CA PRO A 24 5.84 -9.21 1.28
C PRO A 24 4.83 -10.12 2.01
N PRO A 25 3.85 -10.70 1.28
CA PRO A 25 2.86 -11.60 1.87
C PRO A 25 3.54 -12.77 2.62
N PRO A 26 3.16 -13.02 3.89
CA PRO A 26 3.88 -13.98 4.74
C PRO A 26 3.44 -15.44 4.55
N THR A 27 2.47 -15.72 3.67
CA THR A 27 1.86 -17.05 3.54
C THR A 27 2.32 -17.80 2.30
N THR A 28 2.25 -19.13 2.33
CA THR A 28 2.47 -19.95 1.15
C THR A 28 1.53 -19.56 0.02
N SER A 29 2.03 -19.61 -1.19
CA SER A 29 1.35 -19.13 -2.38
C SER A 29 1.72 -19.97 -3.61
N VAL A 30 0.83 -20.00 -4.59
CA VAL A 30 1.12 -20.56 -5.91
C VAL A 30 2.19 -19.73 -6.64
N SER A 31 2.12 -18.40 -6.48
CA SER A 31 3.13 -17.50 -7.03
C SER A 31 4.25 -17.22 -6.01
N LYS A 32 5.46 -17.01 -6.50
CA LYS A 32 6.63 -16.70 -5.65
C LYS A 32 6.46 -15.40 -4.87
N GLU A 33 5.76 -14.45 -5.45
CA GLU A 33 5.52 -13.12 -4.89
C GLU A 33 4.57 -13.14 -3.68
N GLY A 34 3.76 -14.20 -3.53
CA GLY A 34 2.86 -14.39 -2.40
C GLY A 34 1.40 -13.98 -2.65
N TYR A 35 1.06 -13.43 -3.83
CA TYR A 35 -0.28 -12.90 -4.11
C TYR A 35 -1.31 -13.93 -4.58
N MET A 36 -0.98 -15.21 -4.52
CA MET A 36 -1.87 -16.35 -4.80
C MET A 36 -1.90 -17.29 -3.59
N PRO A 37 -2.38 -16.84 -2.41
CA PRO A 37 -2.23 -17.56 -1.14
C PRO A 37 -2.96 -18.89 -1.15
N THR A 38 -2.35 -19.90 -0.54
CA THR A 38 -2.92 -21.26 -0.40
C THR A 38 -3.24 -21.59 1.05
N ASP A 39 -2.24 -21.61 1.94
CA ASP A 39 -2.41 -21.89 3.37
C ASP A 39 -1.97 -20.68 4.20
N PHE A 40 -2.93 -20.05 4.87
CA PHE A 40 -2.69 -18.85 5.68
C PHE A 40 -1.80 -19.08 6.91
N TYR A 41 -1.76 -20.31 7.43
CA TYR A 41 -0.94 -20.64 8.59
C TYR A 41 0.42 -21.27 8.25
N ASN A 42 0.68 -21.54 6.98
CA ASN A 42 2.02 -21.95 6.55
C ASN A 42 2.81 -20.73 6.09
N LEU A 43 3.77 -20.32 6.90
CA LEU A 43 4.58 -19.12 6.67
C LEU A 43 5.95 -19.42 6.05
N ASN A 44 6.19 -20.64 5.58
CA ASN A 44 7.37 -20.98 4.79
C ASN A 44 7.15 -20.58 3.35
N THR A 45 7.84 -19.56 2.89
CA THR A 45 7.62 -18.93 1.59
C THR A 45 8.91 -18.86 0.76
N PHE A 46 8.80 -18.31 -0.44
CA PHE A 46 9.97 -17.99 -1.26
C PHE A 46 10.92 -16.98 -0.57
N TYR A 47 10.41 -16.18 0.37
CA TYR A 47 11.18 -15.16 1.08
C TYR A 47 12.01 -15.72 2.24
N GLY A 48 11.65 -16.87 2.76
CA GLY A 48 12.33 -17.56 3.85
C GLY A 48 11.39 -18.45 4.67
N SER A 49 11.92 -19.06 5.72
CA SER A 49 11.17 -19.88 6.67
C SER A 49 10.36 -19.03 7.67
N GLU A 50 9.45 -19.68 8.39
CA GLU A 50 8.70 -19.06 9.48
C GLU A 50 9.64 -18.58 10.61
N GLU A 51 10.68 -19.35 10.92
CA GLU A 51 11.67 -18.98 11.95
C GLU A 51 12.44 -17.71 11.54
N GLU A 52 12.87 -17.63 10.27
CA GLU A 52 13.55 -16.45 9.75
C GLU A 52 12.61 -15.23 9.71
N LEU A 53 11.33 -15.43 9.37
CA LEU A 53 10.32 -14.37 9.44
C LEU A 53 10.15 -13.84 10.87
N LYS A 54 10.02 -14.74 11.86
CA LYS A 54 9.89 -14.37 13.27
C LYS A 54 11.10 -13.57 13.76
N GLU A 55 12.30 -14.01 13.42
CA GLU A 55 13.53 -13.29 13.80
C GLU A 55 13.61 -11.92 13.11
N CYS A 56 13.22 -11.82 11.85
CA CYS A 56 13.17 -10.56 11.11
C CYS A 56 12.20 -9.58 11.76
N VAL A 57 10.96 -10.00 12.01
CA VAL A 57 9.94 -9.16 12.64
C VAL A 57 10.36 -8.71 14.04
N LYS A 58 10.93 -9.62 14.84
CA LYS A 58 11.48 -9.31 16.16
C LYS A 58 12.57 -8.26 16.08
N THR A 59 13.55 -8.45 15.17
CA THR A 59 14.67 -7.52 14.96
C THR A 59 14.18 -6.11 14.59
N LEU A 60 13.19 -6.01 13.72
CA LEU A 60 12.58 -4.72 13.37
C LEU A 60 11.90 -4.07 14.58
N ASN A 61 11.09 -4.84 15.33
CA ASN A 61 10.39 -4.33 16.52
C ASN A 61 11.35 -3.87 17.62
N GLU A 62 12.45 -4.58 17.85
CA GLU A 62 13.51 -4.18 18.81
C GLU A 62 14.16 -2.85 18.43
N LYS A 63 14.18 -2.50 17.15
CA LYS A 63 14.66 -1.20 16.63
C LYS A 63 13.57 -0.14 16.52
N SER A 64 12.38 -0.39 17.08
CA SER A 64 11.21 0.48 17.00
C SER A 64 10.73 0.72 15.55
N ILE A 65 10.93 -0.27 14.68
CA ILE A 65 10.43 -0.28 13.31
C ILE A 65 9.22 -1.20 13.27
N THR A 66 8.07 -0.67 12.88
CA THR A 66 6.84 -1.45 12.74
C THR A 66 6.94 -2.39 11.53
N ALA A 67 6.88 -3.69 11.77
CA ALA A 67 6.71 -4.66 10.68
C ALA A 67 5.25 -4.67 10.23
N VAL A 68 5.02 -4.41 8.95
CA VAL A 68 3.70 -4.39 8.30
C VAL A 68 3.58 -5.61 7.39
N ALA A 69 2.60 -6.48 7.64
CA ALA A 69 2.35 -7.62 6.77
C ALA A 69 1.48 -7.24 5.58
N ASP A 70 1.80 -7.80 4.42
CA ASP A 70 0.93 -7.77 3.25
C ASP A 70 -0.16 -8.83 3.40
N ILE A 71 -1.41 -8.40 3.48
CA ILE A 71 -2.58 -9.22 3.79
C ILE A 71 -3.40 -9.44 2.53
N VAL A 72 -3.27 -10.65 1.97
CA VAL A 72 -3.98 -11.07 0.76
C VAL A 72 -5.20 -11.89 1.17
N ILE A 73 -6.35 -11.24 1.30
CA ILE A 73 -7.61 -11.85 1.73
C ILE A 73 -8.78 -11.59 0.78
N ASN A 74 -8.52 -10.93 -0.35
CA ASN A 74 -9.56 -10.82 -1.39
C ASN A 74 -9.91 -12.18 -1.97
N HIS A 75 -8.91 -13.04 -2.18
CA HIS A 75 -9.02 -14.33 -2.85
C HIS A 75 -8.10 -15.36 -2.19
N ARG A 76 -8.35 -16.62 -2.46
CA ARG A 76 -7.51 -17.74 -2.01
C ARG A 76 -7.49 -18.85 -3.04
N CYS A 77 -6.32 -19.41 -3.32
CA CYS A 77 -6.15 -20.55 -4.21
C CYS A 77 -6.39 -21.86 -3.44
N ALA A 78 -7.24 -22.71 -3.98
CA ALA A 78 -7.44 -24.05 -3.46
C ALA A 78 -6.24 -24.95 -3.82
N THR A 79 -6.04 -26.00 -3.03
CA THR A 79 -4.99 -27.00 -3.21
C THR A 79 -5.51 -28.28 -3.85
N GLN A 80 -6.82 -28.50 -3.84
CA GLN A 80 -7.47 -29.67 -4.45
C GLN A 80 -8.70 -29.27 -5.26
N GLN A 81 -9.06 -30.16 -6.20
CA GLN A 81 -10.25 -30.01 -7.02
C GLN A 81 -11.43 -30.84 -6.45
N ASP A 82 -12.63 -30.36 -6.70
CA ASP A 82 -13.86 -31.11 -6.47
C ASP A 82 -14.07 -32.19 -7.58
N GLU A 83 -15.16 -32.97 -7.45
CA GLU A 83 -15.51 -34.02 -8.40
C GLU A 83 -15.74 -33.49 -9.84
N GLN A 84 -16.01 -32.19 -10.00
CA GLN A 84 -16.18 -31.53 -11.29
C GLN A 84 -14.87 -30.91 -11.84
N GLY A 85 -13.75 -31.12 -11.14
CA GLY A 85 -12.44 -30.58 -11.54
C GLY A 85 -12.25 -29.10 -11.23
N ARG A 86 -13.04 -28.51 -10.35
CA ARG A 86 -12.93 -27.09 -9.97
C ARG A 86 -12.09 -26.93 -8.71
N TRP A 87 -11.20 -25.93 -8.70
CA TRP A 87 -10.32 -25.65 -7.57
C TRP A 87 -11.06 -24.92 -6.45
N ASN A 88 -11.59 -25.67 -5.47
CA ASN A 88 -12.39 -25.13 -4.37
C ASN A 88 -12.30 -25.92 -3.05
N ILE A 89 -11.32 -26.79 -2.90
CA ILE A 89 -11.06 -27.54 -1.66
C ILE A 89 -9.73 -27.03 -1.09
N TYR A 90 -9.79 -26.56 0.15
CA TYR A 90 -8.68 -25.88 0.83
C TYR A 90 -8.17 -26.74 1.98
N GLU A 91 -6.87 -26.90 2.08
CA GLU A 91 -6.19 -27.66 3.13
C GLU A 91 -5.57 -26.75 4.19
N GLY A 92 -4.95 -27.36 5.20
CA GLY A 92 -4.31 -26.68 6.30
C GLY A 92 -5.24 -26.42 7.49
N LYS A 93 -4.86 -25.53 8.37
CA LYS A 93 -5.64 -25.18 9.56
C LYS A 93 -7.02 -24.59 9.19
N LEU A 94 -7.09 -23.82 8.10
CA LEU A 94 -8.34 -23.32 7.52
C LEU A 94 -8.76 -24.20 6.33
N ALA A 95 -9.27 -25.38 6.64
CA ALA A 95 -9.76 -26.35 5.65
C ALA A 95 -11.16 -25.94 5.14
N TRP A 96 -11.19 -24.86 4.37
CA TRP A 96 -12.43 -24.35 3.77
C TRP A 96 -12.91 -25.23 2.60
N ASP A 97 -14.16 -25.08 2.24
CA ASP A 97 -14.79 -25.66 1.05
C ASP A 97 -15.41 -24.56 0.17
N GLN A 98 -16.20 -24.95 -0.82
CA GLN A 98 -16.87 -24.03 -1.73
C GLN A 98 -17.80 -23.01 -1.05
N SER A 99 -18.22 -23.22 0.19
CA SER A 99 -19.04 -22.26 0.93
C SER A 99 -18.26 -21.04 1.42
N ALA A 100 -16.94 -21.12 1.44
CA ALA A 100 -16.05 -20.03 1.85
C ALA A 100 -15.74 -19.04 0.73
N ILE A 101 -16.09 -19.36 -0.50
CA ILE A 101 -15.83 -18.52 -1.67
C ILE A 101 -17.13 -18.04 -2.32
N CYS A 102 -17.09 -16.84 -2.89
CA CYS A 102 -18.27 -16.20 -3.47
C CYS A 102 -18.89 -17.03 -4.59
N SER A 103 -20.21 -16.98 -4.68
CA SER A 103 -20.97 -17.51 -5.82
C SER A 103 -20.83 -16.65 -7.06
N GLY A 104 -21.26 -17.19 -8.20
CA GLY A 104 -21.34 -16.44 -9.46
C GLY A 104 -20.17 -16.64 -10.40
N ASN A 105 -19.07 -17.29 -9.97
CA ASN A 105 -17.99 -17.67 -10.86
C ASN A 105 -17.99 -19.21 -11.07
N PRO A 106 -18.49 -19.69 -12.22
CA PRO A 106 -18.64 -21.13 -12.48
C PRO A 106 -17.31 -21.87 -12.56
N ALA A 107 -16.20 -21.17 -12.84
CA ALA A 107 -14.87 -21.79 -12.91
C ALA A 107 -14.42 -22.36 -11.57
N PHE A 108 -14.86 -21.77 -10.47
CA PHE A 108 -14.50 -22.21 -9.10
C PHE A 108 -15.65 -22.91 -8.36
N GLY A 109 -16.90 -22.71 -8.80
CA GLY A 109 -18.04 -23.39 -8.18
C GLY A 109 -18.31 -22.99 -6.74
N GLY A 110 -18.02 -21.75 -6.37
CA GLY A 110 -18.34 -21.22 -5.05
C GLY A 110 -19.84 -21.22 -4.77
N THR A 111 -20.21 -21.55 -3.53
CA THR A 111 -21.60 -21.60 -3.06
C THR A 111 -21.91 -20.58 -1.96
N GLY A 112 -20.93 -19.73 -1.63
CA GLY A 112 -21.10 -18.64 -0.68
C GLY A 112 -22.01 -17.52 -1.17
N ASN A 113 -22.03 -16.42 -0.44
CA ASN A 113 -22.77 -15.23 -0.85
C ASN A 113 -22.22 -14.61 -2.13
N PRO A 114 -22.98 -13.78 -2.83
CA PRO A 114 -22.44 -12.98 -3.94
C PRO A 114 -21.28 -12.08 -3.48
N LYS A 115 -20.31 -11.87 -4.37
CA LYS A 115 -19.19 -10.95 -4.13
C LYS A 115 -19.65 -9.54 -3.80
N THR A 116 -18.82 -8.77 -3.10
CA THR A 116 -19.11 -7.40 -2.69
C THR A 116 -18.22 -6.36 -3.39
N GLY A 117 -17.39 -6.80 -4.32
CA GLY A 117 -16.48 -5.97 -5.10
C GLY A 117 -16.12 -6.61 -6.45
N GLU A 118 -14.95 -6.27 -6.96
CA GLU A 118 -14.47 -6.74 -8.27
C GLU A 118 -13.94 -8.19 -8.20
N ASP A 119 -13.97 -8.89 -9.34
CA ASP A 119 -13.31 -10.19 -9.48
C ASP A 119 -11.80 -10.02 -9.63
N TYR A 120 -11.05 -10.92 -9.01
CA TYR A 120 -9.60 -11.00 -9.22
C TYR A 120 -9.26 -11.75 -10.52
N GLY A 121 -10.07 -12.68 -10.93
CA GLY A 121 -9.89 -13.52 -12.12
C GLY A 121 -9.09 -14.80 -11.85
N PRO A 122 -7.81 -14.76 -11.48
CA PRO A 122 -6.98 -15.97 -11.31
C PRO A 122 -7.39 -16.87 -10.14
N ALA A 123 -8.08 -16.35 -9.14
CA ALA A 123 -8.55 -17.09 -7.96
C ALA A 123 -9.91 -16.57 -7.49
N PRO A 124 -10.72 -17.42 -6.82
CA PRO A 124 -12.05 -17.03 -6.38
C PRO A 124 -12.00 -16.04 -5.22
N ASN A 125 -12.92 -15.08 -5.23
CA ASN A 125 -13.10 -14.14 -4.12
C ASN A 125 -13.57 -14.90 -2.86
N ILE A 126 -12.96 -14.57 -1.73
CA ILE A 126 -13.37 -15.05 -0.40
C ILE A 126 -14.73 -14.41 -0.05
N ASP A 127 -15.62 -15.20 0.53
CA ASP A 127 -16.94 -14.73 1.00
C ASP A 127 -16.85 -14.01 2.34
N HIS A 128 -16.58 -12.72 2.31
CA HIS A 128 -16.53 -11.87 3.51
C HIS A 128 -17.91 -11.62 4.14
N ARG A 129 -19.02 -11.96 3.49
CA ARG A 129 -20.36 -11.94 4.12
C ARG A 129 -20.56 -13.11 5.08
N ASN A 130 -19.81 -14.19 4.91
CA ASN A 130 -19.84 -15.34 5.79
C ASN A 130 -19.13 -15.02 7.11
N GLU A 131 -19.87 -14.98 8.21
CA GLU A 131 -19.34 -14.63 9.53
C GLU A 131 -18.27 -15.61 10.00
N SER A 132 -18.42 -16.91 9.72
CA SER A 132 -17.41 -17.92 10.09
C SER A 132 -16.08 -17.63 9.41
N ILE A 133 -16.11 -17.27 8.12
CA ILE A 133 -14.91 -16.93 7.36
C ILE A 133 -14.27 -15.64 7.90
N ARG A 134 -15.06 -14.63 8.25
CA ARG A 134 -14.51 -13.42 8.89
C ARG A 134 -13.86 -13.73 10.24
N ASN A 135 -14.45 -14.63 11.03
CA ASN A 135 -13.88 -15.02 12.31
C ASN A 135 -12.56 -15.77 12.13
N ASP A 136 -12.48 -16.68 11.16
CA ASP A 136 -11.22 -17.34 10.79
C ASP A 136 -10.12 -16.34 10.39
N ILE A 137 -10.47 -15.34 9.59
CA ILE A 137 -9.53 -14.29 9.18
C ILE A 137 -9.09 -13.44 10.38
N LYS A 138 -10.01 -13.06 11.28
CA LYS A 138 -9.65 -12.31 12.50
C LYS A 138 -8.73 -13.12 13.40
N GLU A 139 -9.00 -14.43 13.57
CA GLU A 139 -8.13 -15.31 14.36
C GLU A 139 -6.73 -15.39 13.74
N TRP A 140 -6.65 -15.56 12.42
CA TRP A 140 -5.37 -15.59 11.71
C TRP A 140 -4.60 -14.26 11.83
N LEU A 141 -5.25 -13.11 11.65
CA LEU A 141 -4.60 -11.81 11.82
C LEU A 141 -4.11 -11.59 13.26
N ASN A 142 -4.89 -12.04 14.26
CA ASN A 142 -4.44 -12.01 15.65
C ASN A 142 -3.23 -12.95 15.87
N TYR A 143 -3.19 -14.12 15.23
CA TYR A 143 -2.02 -15.00 15.23
C TYR A 143 -0.79 -14.29 14.64
N LEU A 144 -0.91 -13.61 13.50
CA LEU A 144 0.19 -12.83 12.91
C LEU A 144 0.67 -11.72 13.84
N ARG A 145 -0.23 -11.10 14.60
CA ARG A 145 0.13 -10.08 15.58
C ARG A 145 0.82 -10.69 16.82
N ASP A 146 0.21 -11.70 17.42
CA ASP A 146 0.57 -12.17 18.75
C ASP A 146 1.73 -13.19 18.73
N GLU A 147 1.78 -14.07 17.73
CA GLU A 147 2.79 -15.12 17.61
C GLU A 147 3.97 -14.73 16.69
N ILE A 148 3.68 -13.98 15.63
CA ILE A 148 4.73 -13.56 14.68
C ILE A 148 5.28 -12.17 15.05
N GLY A 149 4.42 -11.28 15.55
CA GLY A 149 4.82 -9.96 16.03
C GLY A 149 4.59 -8.82 15.05
N PHE A 150 3.84 -9.03 13.97
CA PHE A 150 3.43 -7.95 13.09
C PHE A 150 2.56 -6.92 13.83
N ARG A 151 2.72 -5.65 13.48
CA ARG A 151 1.97 -4.55 14.09
C ARG A 151 1.27 -3.66 13.09
N GLY A 152 1.26 -4.03 11.82
CA GLY A 152 0.59 -3.30 10.76
C GLY A 152 0.09 -4.21 9.65
N TRP A 153 -0.91 -3.73 8.92
CA TRP A 153 -1.53 -4.44 7.80
C TRP A 153 -1.53 -3.57 6.55
N ARG A 154 -1.07 -4.13 5.42
CA ARG A 154 -1.36 -3.64 4.08
C ARG A 154 -2.35 -4.62 3.45
N PHE A 155 -3.58 -4.19 3.21
CA PHE A 155 -4.59 -5.02 2.56
C PHE A 155 -4.45 -4.93 1.04
N ASP A 156 -4.21 -6.08 0.42
CA ASP A 156 -4.09 -6.26 -1.02
C ASP A 156 -5.45 -6.21 -1.73
N PHE A 157 -5.48 -5.65 -2.94
CA PHE A 157 -6.63 -5.70 -3.86
C PHE A 157 -7.99 -5.41 -3.18
N VAL A 158 -8.10 -4.33 -2.44
CA VAL A 158 -9.30 -4.03 -1.63
C VAL A 158 -10.51 -3.58 -2.45
N LYS A 159 -10.39 -3.40 -3.76
CA LYS A 159 -11.53 -3.25 -4.67
C LYS A 159 -12.35 -4.52 -4.81
N GLY A 160 -11.81 -5.67 -4.45
CA GLY A 160 -12.47 -6.96 -4.58
C GLY A 160 -13.51 -7.25 -3.50
N TYR A 161 -13.55 -6.48 -2.41
CA TYR A 161 -14.53 -6.65 -1.32
C TYR A 161 -14.85 -5.33 -0.63
N ASN A 162 -16.01 -5.25 0.02
CA ASN A 162 -16.47 -4.01 0.65
C ASN A 162 -15.53 -3.56 1.79
N GLY A 163 -15.23 -2.27 1.84
CA GLY A 163 -14.35 -1.67 2.84
C GLY A 163 -14.78 -1.89 4.29
N VAL A 164 -16.06 -2.16 4.54
CA VAL A 164 -16.57 -2.46 5.89
C VAL A 164 -15.84 -3.65 6.52
N TYR A 165 -15.44 -4.64 5.71
CA TYR A 165 -14.73 -5.82 6.21
C TYR A 165 -13.29 -5.52 6.59
N SER A 166 -12.58 -4.69 5.81
CA SER A 166 -11.26 -4.18 6.24
C SER A 166 -11.36 -3.43 7.56
N GLY A 167 -12.39 -2.60 7.72
CA GLY A 167 -12.68 -1.90 8.98
C GLY A 167 -12.90 -2.87 10.15
N GLU A 168 -13.70 -3.91 9.96
CA GLU A 168 -13.97 -4.95 10.96
C GLU A 168 -12.69 -5.69 11.38
N TYR A 169 -11.81 -6.03 10.41
CA TYR A 169 -10.54 -6.70 10.70
C TYR A 169 -9.58 -5.78 11.48
N VAL A 170 -9.50 -4.51 11.12
CA VAL A 170 -8.69 -3.54 11.85
C VAL A 170 -9.19 -3.34 13.28
N GLU A 171 -10.50 -3.22 13.45
CA GLU A 171 -11.12 -3.06 14.78
C GLU A 171 -10.87 -4.27 15.69
N ALA A 172 -10.95 -5.48 15.12
CA ALA A 172 -10.71 -6.72 15.85
C ALA A 172 -9.24 -6.95 16.21
N THR A 173 -8.29 -6.42 15.42
CA THR A 173 -6.85 -6.72 15.56
C THR A 173 -6.01 -5.55 16.07
N ARG A 174 -6.55 -4.33 15.98
CA ARG A 174 -5.94 -3.08 16.50
C ARG A 174 -4.47 -2.89 16.11
N PRO A 175 -4.13 -2.91 14.82
CA PRO A 175 -2.77 -2.64 14.37
C PRO A 175 -2.37 -1.19 14.65
N PHE A 176 -1.06 -0.94 14.74
CA PHE A 176 -0.53 0.42 14.80
C PHE A 176 -0.74 1.19 13.49
N LEU A 177 -0.66 0.48 12.36
CA LEU A 177 -0.84 1.03 11.01
C LEU A 177 -1.66 0.04 10.17
N ALA A 178 -2.68 0.54 9.48
CA ALA A 178 -3.42 -0.25 8.50
C ALA A 178 -3.76 0.60 7.28
N PHE A 179 -3.54 0.07 6.08
CA PHE A 179 -3.86 0.74 4.83
C PHE A 179 -4.17 -0.27 3.74
N GLY A 180 -4.92 0.17 2.75
CA GLY A 180 -5.36 -0.68 1.64
C GLY A 180 -4.89 -0.19 0.29
N GLU A 181 -4.77 -1.13 -0.63
CA GLU A 181 -4.54 -0.88 -2.03
C GLU A 181 -5.89 -0.75 -2.76
N PHE A 182 -6.43 0.46 -2.75
CA PHE A 182 -7.58 0.81 -3.57
C PHE A 182 -7.08 1.41 -4.88
N TRP A 183 -6.64 0.54 -5.79
CA TRP A 183 -6.08 0.99 -7.08
C TRP A 183 -7.18 1.13 -8.13
N ASP A 184 -7.62 2.36 -8.29
CA ASP A 184 -8.59 2.74 -9.31
C ASP A 184 -7.91 3.53 -10.43
N THR A 185 -8.54 3.62 -11.57
CA THR A 185 -8.00 4.36 -12.73
C THR A 185 -8.33 5.83 -12.62
N CYS A 186 -7.31 6.69 -12.77
CA CYS A 186 -7.48 8.14 -12.91
C CYS A 186 -8.32 8.46 -14.17
N SER A 187 -8.91 9.64 -14.20
CA SER A 187 -9.66 10.11 -15.37
C SER A 187 -8.73 10.58 -16.47
N TYR A 188 -8.97 10.09 -17.70
CA TYR A 188 -8.21 10.44 -18.89
C TYR A 188 -9.17 10.84 -20.01
N THR A 189 -8.76 11.80 -20.87
CA THR A 189 -9.39 12.10 -22.15
C THR A 189 -8.34 12.01 -23.24
N ASP A 190 -8.57 11.20 -24.24
CA ASP A 190 -7.63 10.95 -25.38
C ASP A 190 -6.21 10.56 -24.91
N GLY A 191 -6.11 9.77 -23.83
CA GLY A 191 -4.85 9.33 -23.25
C GLY A 191 -4.12 10.39 -22.43
N ILE A 192 -4.70 11.56 -22.24
CA ILE A 192 -4.15 12.65 -21.42
C ILE A 192 -4.83 12.66 -20.06
N LEU A 193 -4.05 12.73 -18.99
CA LEU A 193 -4.59 12.84 -17.64
C LEU A 193 -5.40 14.13 -17.51
N GLU A 194 -6.67 14.00 -17.12
CA GLU A 194 -7.51 15.16 -16.83
C GLU A 194 -6.98 15.94 -15.62
N TYR A 195 -7.20 17.26 -15.65
CA TYR A 195 -6.79 18.11 -14.54
C TYR A 195 -7.57 17.79 -13.25
N ASP A 196 -8.88 17.66 -13.37
CA ASP A 196 -9.76 17.43 -12.22
C ASP A 196 -9.88 15.94 -11.89
N GLN A 197 -9.16 15.50 -10.87
CA GLN A 197 -9.19 14.13 -10.37
C GLN A 197 -10.02 13.98 -9.07
N ARG A 198 -10.88 14.97 -8.74
CA ARG A 198 -11.67 14.94 -7.50
C ARG A 198 -12.58 13.72 -7.40
N ASN A 199 -13.15 13.27 -8.51
CA ASN A 199 -13.97 12.04 -8.55
C ASN A 199 -13.15 10.78 -8.25
N HIS A 200 -11.93 10.67 -8.78
CA HIS A 200 -11.02 9.57 -8.48
C HIS A 200 -10.65 9.56 -6.99
N ARG A 201 -10.23 10.69 -6.46
CA ARG A 201 -9.97 10.89 -5.02
C ARG A 201 -11.18 10.52 -4.16
N GLN A 202 -12.39 10.91 -4.58
CA GLN A 202 -13.61 10.65 -3.83
C GLN A 202 -13.91 9.15 -3.71
N ARG A 203 -13.65 8.35 -4.76
CA ARG A 203 -13.83 6.89 -4.68
C ARG A 203 -12.90 6.26 -3.63
N THR A 204 -11.65 6.71 -3.55
CA THR A 204 -10.73 6.27 -2.48
C THR A 204 -11.24 6.70 -1.10
N CYS A 205 -11.72 7.94 -0.95
CA CYS A 205 -12.37 8.39 0.28
C CYS A 205 -13.55 7.53 0.68
N ASN A 206 -14.41 7.17 -0.27
CA ASN A 206 -15.59 6.34 -0.01
C ASN A 206 -15.20 4.96 0.53
N TRP A 207 -14.11 4.38 0.02
CA TRP A 207 -13.59 3.13 0.56
C TRP A 207 -13.07 3.28 2.00
N VAL A 208 -12.33 4.36 2.29
CA VAL A 208 -11.87 4.67 3.66
C VAL A 208 -13.06 4.90 4.60
N ASP A 209 -14.08 5.64 4.17
CA ASP A 209 -15.32 5.84 4.93
C ASP A 209 -16.04 4.50 5.20
N ALA A 210 -16.14 3.64 4.20
CA ALA A 210 -16.75 2.32 4.35
C ALA A 210 -16.02 1.46 5.41
N SER A 211 -14.71 1.65 5.60
CA SER A 211 -13.95 1.01 6.67
C SER A 211 -14.19 1.66 8.06
N GLY A 212 -15.13 2.58 8.19
CA GLY A 212 -15.34 3.36 9.40
C GLY A 212 -14.21 4.37 9.68
N GLY A 213 -13.41 4.72 8.67
CA GLY A 213 -12.21 5.53 8.82
C GLY A 213 -11.07 4.82 9.58
N ASN A 214 -11.16 3.51 9.76
CA ASN A 214 -10.17 2.71 10.50
C ASN A 214 -8.91 2.39 9.68
N THR A 215 -9.00 2.46 8.35
CA THR A 215 -7.88 2.23 7.44
C THR A 215 -7.44 3.50 6.75
N ALA A 216 -6.18 3.58 6.38
CA ALA A 216 -5.67 4.51 5.38
C ALA A 216 -5.71 3.85 3.99
N ALA A 217 -5.37 4.58 2.95
CA ALA A 217 -5.26 4.06 1.59
C ALA A 217 -4.03 4.63 0.88
N PHE A 218 -3.44 3.86 -0.04
CA PHE A 218 -2.50 4.41 -0.99
C PHE A 218 -3.16 5.52 -1.80
N ASP A 219 -2.51 6.68 -1.84
CA ASP A 219 -3.01 7.85 -2.56
C ASP A 219 -2.62 7.79 -4.04
N PHE A 220 -3.31 6.93 -4.79
CA PHE A 220 -3.11 6.77 -6.23
C PHE A 220 -3.44 8.05 -7.01
N THR A 221 -4.31 8.91 -6.48
CA THR A 221 -4.59 10.20 -7.12
C THR A 221 -3.36 11.10 -7.07
N THR A 222 -2.73 11.24 -5.91
CA THR A 222 -1.47 11.99 -5.80
C THR A 222 -0.37 11.37 -6.66
N LYS A 223 -0.24 10.03 -6.66
CA LYS A 223 0.74 9.32 -7.51
C LYS A 223 0.56 9.72 -8.98
N GLY A 224 -0.65 9.61 -9.52
CA GLY A 224 -0.90 9.89 -10.93
C GLY A 224 -0.69 11.35 -11.31
N VAL A 225 -1.19 12.28 -10.51
CA VAL A 225 -1.06 13.72 -10.77
C VAL A 225 0.39 14.19 -10.61
N LEU A 226 1.10 13.73 -9.57
CA LEU A 226 2.50 14.08 -9.34
C LEU A 226 3.39 13.54 -10.47
N GLN A 227 3.16 12.31 -10.91
CA GLN A 227 3.88 11.70 -12.02
C GLN A 227 3.74 12.51 -13.31
N GLU A 228 2.50 12.88 -13.67
CA GLU A 228 2.22 13.69 -14.85
C GLU A 228 2.83 15.10 -14.73
N ALA A 229 2.69 15.73 -13.57
CA ALA A 229 3.27 17.06 -13.32
C ALA A 229 4.78 17.05 -13.47
N CYS A 230 5.47 16.07 -12.90
CA CYS A 230 6.91 15.93 -13.03
C CYS A 230 7.35 15.59 -14.45
N ALA A 231 6.66 14.64 -15.12
CA ALA A 231 7.00 14.20 -16.47
C ALA A 231 6.93 15.33 -17.49
N LYS A 232 5.93 16.20 -17.35
CA LYS A 232 5.65 17.28 -18.33
C LYS A 232 6.07 18.66 -17.86
N GLY A 233 6.55 18.81 -16.61
CA GLY A 233 6.80 20.13 -16.03
C GLY A 233 5.52 20.95 -15.80
N GLU A 234 4.40 20.28 -15.63
CA GLU A 234 3.06 20.87 -15.44
C GLU A 234 2.71 20.95 -13.96
N TYR A 235 3.52 21.62 -13.15
CA TYR A 235 3.37 21.68 -11.69
C TYR A 235 2.08 22.37 -11.21
N TRP A 236 1.39 23.10 -12.09
CA TRP A 236 0.05 23.65 -11.84
C TRP A 236 -0.99 22.57 -11.53
N ARG A 237 -0.76 21.33 -11.97
CA ARG A 237 -1.62 20.18 -11.64
C ARG A 237 -1.62 19.81 -10.16
N LEU A 238 -0.59 20.23 -9.41
CA LEU A 238 -0.46 19.95 -7.98
C LEU A 238 -1.37 20.79 -7.09
N MET A 239 -2.21 21.61 -7.68
CA MET A 239 -3.31 22.32 -7.03
C MET A 239 -4.61 21.97 -7.75
N ASP A 240 -5.58 21.44 -7.01
CA ASP A 240 -6.90 21.11 -7.57
C ASP A 240 -7.77 22.37 -7.76
N PRO A 241 -8.96 22.26 -8.38
CA PRO A 241 -9.86 23.41 -8.55
C PRO A 241 -10.30 24.11 -7.25
N ASP A 242 -10.17 23.42 -6.10
CA ASP A 242 -10.50 23.98 -4.79
C ASP A 242 -9.27 24.57 -4.06
N GLY A 243 -8.12 24.65 -4.73
CA GLY A 243 -6.87 25.18 -4.17
C GLY A 243 -6.14 24.25 -3.22
N ARG A 244 -6.42 22.94 -3.27
CA ARG A 244 -5.88 21.90 -2.39
C ARG A 244 -4.94 20.96 -3.16
N PRO A 245 -4.08 20.18 -2.47
CA PRO A 245 -3.42 19.03 -3.10
C PRO A 245 -4.43 18.10 -3.77
N PRO A 246 -4.14 17.57 -4.97
CA PRO A 246 -5.15 16.92 -5.81
C PRO A 246 -5.64 15.55 -5.29
N GLY A 247 -4.83 14.88 -4.45
CA GLY A 247 -5.14 13.54 -3.98
C GLY A 247 -5.87 13.48 -2.62
N LEU A 248 -5.89 12.27 -2.06
CA LEU A 248 -6.45 12.01 -0.74
C LEU A 248 -5.78 12.89 0.33
N CYS A 249 -4.48 13.16 0.20
CA CYS A 249 -3.74 14.03 1.10
C CYS A 249 -4.28 15.47 1.16
N GLY A 250 -4.99 15.92 0.14
CA GLY A 250 -5.61 17.25 0.09
C GLY A 250 -6.88 17.38 0.93
N ILE A 251 -7.56 16.28 1.21
CA ILE A 251 -8.85 16.26 1.93
C ILE A 251 -8.83 15.42 3.20
N TRP A 252 -8.03 14.36 3.23
CA TRP A 252 -7.92 13.49 4.39
C TRP A 252 -6.48 12.99 4.58
N PRO A 253 -5.53 13.88 4.86
CA PRO A 253 -4.10 13.54 4.88
C PRO A 253 -3.73 12.48 5.93
N SER A 254 -4.48 12.38 7.03
CA SER A 254 -4.24 11.34 8.05
C SER A 254 -4.58 9.92 7.55
N ARG A 255 -5.24 9.81 6.41
CA ARG A 255 -5.59 8.53 5.76
C ARG A 255 -4.90 8.34 4.40
N ALA A 256 -4.03 9.27 4.02
CA ALA A 256 -3.29 9.22 2.77
C ALA A 256 -1.91 8.58 2.98
N VAL A 257 -1.64 7.47 2.28
CA VAL A 257 -0.32 6.86 2.17
C VAL A 257 0.28 7.28 0.84
N LEU A 258 1.24 8.21 0.89
CA LEU A 258 1.88 8.79 -0.28
C LEU A 258 3.00 7.88 -0.78
N PHE A 259 3.09 7.67 -2.09
CA PHE A 259 4.13 6.86 -2.71
C PHE A 259 4.41 7.31 -4.14
N LEU A 260 5.58 6.98 -4.65
CA LEU A 260 5.93 7.18 -6.06
C LEU A 260 5.81 5.88 -6.83
N GLU A 261 6.37 4.82 -6.29
CA GLU A 261 6.37 3.48 -6.87
C GLU A 261 6.24 2.41 -5.79
N ASN A 262 5.80 1.24 -6.24
CA ASN A 262 5.84 -0.03 -5.56
C ASN A 262 6.27 -1.12 -6.56
N HIS A 263 6.22 -2.39 -6.17
CA HIS A 263 6.59 -3.52 -7.02
C HIS A 263 5.72 -3.68 -8.27
N ASP A 264 4.47 -3.20 -8.25
CA ASP A 264 3.56 -3.26 -9.40
C ASP A 264 3.79 -2.09 -10.37
N THR A 265 3.93 -0.90 -9.85
CA THR A 265 4.04 0.31 -10.68
C THR A 265 5.45 0.58 -11.16
N GLY A 266 6.47 0.18 -10.39
CA GLY A 266 7.87 0.51 -10.61
C GLY A 266 8.68 -0.59 -11.30
N SER A 267 9.95 -0.72 -10.89
CA SER A 267 10.99 -1.50 -11.56
C SER A 267 10.68 -2.99 -11.79
N THR A 268 9.81 -3.60 -11.01
CA THR A 268 9.51 -5.04 -11.11
C THR A 268 8.51 -5.33 -12.22
N LEU A 269 7.31 -4.79 -12.16
CA LEU A 269 6.24 -5.05 -13.13
C LEU A 269 6.00 -3.91 -14.11
N GLN A 270 6.43 -2.69 -13.80
CA GLN A 270 6.39 -1.49 -14.65
C GLN A 270 5.00 -1.14 -15.20
N HIS A 271 3.95 -1.39 -14.44
CA HIS A 271 2.59 -1.06 -14.89
C HIS A 271 2.35 0.44 -14.96
N TRP A 272 3.03 1.22 -14.13
CA TRP A 272 2.89 2.68 -14.09
C TRP A 272 4.12 3.37 -13.49
N PRO A 273 5.30 3.26 -14.12
CA PRO A 273 6.55 3.74 -13.55
C PRO A 273 6.60 5.26 -13.46
N PHE A 274 7.17 5.76 -12.37
CA PHE A 274 7.48 7.17 -12.21
C PHE A 274 8.69 7.53 -13.08
N PRO A 275 8.76 8.73 -13.72
CA PRO A 275 9.94 9.12 -14.51
C PRO A 275 11.21 9.05 -13.67
N SER A 276 12.17 8.22 -14.07
CA SER A 276 13.38 7.94 -13.29
C SER A 276 14.22 9.19 -13.01
N HIS A 277 14.30 10.12 -13.97
CA HIS A 277 15.02 11.39 -13.85
C HIS A 277 14.29 12.44 -12.99
N LYS A 278 13.10 12.11 -12.46
CA LYS A 278 12.24 12.95 -11.61
C LYS A 278 11.99 12.39 -10.21
N LEU A 279 12.64 11.29 -9.86
CA LEU A 279 12.44 10.63 -8.55
C LEU A 279 12.78 11.58 -7.38
N GLU A 280 13.83 12.37 -7.48
CA GLU A 280 14.19 13.35 -6.43
C GLU A 280 13.09 14.39 -6.22
N GLU A 281 12.50 14.92 -7.31
CA GLU A 281 11.37 15.85 -7.24
C GLU A 281 10.13 15.18 -6.61
N GLY A 282 9.83 13.95 -7.03
CA GLY A 282 8.73 13.18 -6.47
C GLY A 282 8.89 12.94 -4.97
N TYR A 283 10.08 12.49 -4.53
CA TYR A 283 10.36 12.29 -3.11
C TYR A 283 10.38 13.60 -2.32
N ALA A 284 10.87 14.69 -2.91
CA ALA A 284 10.78 16.01 -2.29
C ALA A 284 9.31 16.37 -2.00
N TYR A 285 8.40 16.10 -2.93
CA TYR A 285 6.98 16.33 -2.73
C TYR A 285 6.42 15.46 -1.59
N ILE A 286 6.47 14.12 -1.71
CA ILE A 286 5.79 13.24 -0.74
C ILE A 286 6.39 13.30 0.66
N LEU A 287 7.69 13.56 0.82
CA LEU A 287 8.35 13.66 2.11
C LEU A 287 8.15 15.01 2.81
N THR A 288 7.77 16.05 2.07
CA THR A 288 7.50 17.38 2.65
C THR A 288 6.01 17.70 2.80
N HIS A 289 5.11 16.88 2.26
CA HIS A 289 3.67 17.10 2.32
C HIS A 289 2.99 16.33 3.47
N PRO A 290 1.78 16.77 3.90
CA PRO A 290 0.96 16.01 4.84
C PRO A 290 0.58 14.65 4.28
N GLY A 291 0.52 13.64 5.14
CA GLY A 291 0.29 12.24 4.78
C GLY A 291 1.37 11.34 5.35
N THR A 292 1.27 10.04 5.10
CA THR A 292 2.28 9.04 5.46
C THR A 292 3.08 8.68 4.21
N PRO A 293 4.32 9.17 4.06
CA PRO A 293 5.13 8.86 2.88
C PRO A 293 5.68 7.44 2.93
N THR A 294 5.68 6.77 1.80
CA THR A 294 6.27 5.44 1.60
C THR A 294 7.38 5.52 0.57
N ILE A 295 8.53 4.95 0.91
CA ILE A 295 9.69 4.88 0.03
C ILE A 295 9.75 3.48 -0.57
N PHE A 296 9.90 3.38 -1.89
CA PHE A 296 10.12 2.10 -2.54
C PHE A 296 11.52 1.59 -2.20
N TYR A 297 11.60 0.35 -1.72
CA TYR A 297 12.83 -0.23 -1.18
C TYR A 297 13.99 -0.18 -2.20
N ASP A 298 13.73 -0.50 -3.47
CA ASP A 298 14.75 -0.48 -4.52
C ASP A 298 15.34 0.91 -4.73
N HIS A 299 14.56 1.97 -4.57
CA HIS A 299 15.06 3.34 -4.68
C HIS A 299 16.03 3.74 -3.56
N TRP A 300 15.90 3.11 -2.39
CA TRP A 300 16.77 3.41 -1.25
C TRP A 300 17.99 2.47 -1.18
N THR A 301 17.84 1.20 -1.54
CA THR A 301 18.89 0.18 -1.38
C THR A 301 19.79 0.01 -2.58
N ALA A 302 19.36 0.40 -3.77
CA ALA A 302 20.13 0.19 -5.00
C ALA A 302 21.50 0.88 -4.90
N LYS A 303 22.56 0.07 -4.96
CA LYS A 303 23.96 0.53 -4.98
C LYS A 303 24.45 0.79 -6.37
N GLU A 304 23.75 0.31 -7.37
CA GLU A 304 24.09 0.40 -8.79
C GLU A 304 22.95 1.07 -9.55
N THR A 305 23.28 1.64 -10.67
CA THR A 305 22.35 2.36 -11.54
C THR A 305 21.24 1.43 -12.02
N VAL A 306 20.03 1.67 -11.56
CA VAL A 306 18.87 0.97 -12.10
C VAL A 306 18.44 1.65 -13.39
N MET A 307 18.37 0.88 -14.47
CA MET A 307 17.81 1.34 -15.74
C MET A 307 16.28 1.26 -15.64
N VAL A 308 15.64 2.38 -15.50
CA VAL A 308 14.19 2.49 -15.70
C VAL A 308 14.01 3.33 -16.96
N ASP A 309 13.20 2.87 -17.92
CA ASP A 309 12.95 3.53 -19.21
C ASP A 309 14.20 3.84 -20.09
N GLY A 310 15.31 3.13 -19.87
CA GLY A 310 16.56 3.34 -20.59
C GLY A 310 17.42 4.51 -20.08
N THR A 311 17.03 5.18 -19.00
CA THR A 311 17.80 6.23 -18.34
C THR A 311 18.49 5.75 -17.06
N GLN A 312 19.70 6.23 -16.81
CA GLN A 312 20.45 5.95 -15.59
C GLN A 312 20.02 6.88 -14.47
N ALA A 313 19.46 6.34 -13.39
CA ALA A 313 19.34 7.08 -12.12
C ALA A 313 20.59 6.85 -11.27
N ALA A 314 21.22 7.90 -10.80
CA ALA A 314 22.39 7.80 -9.91
C ALA A 314 21.94 7.47 -8.48
N ASN A 315 21.96 6.20 -8.13
CA ASN A 315 21.28 5.66 -6.94
C ASN A 315 21.85 6.11 -5.59
N GLY A 316 23.18 6.27 -5.48
CA GLY A 316 23.79 6.82 -4.27
C GLY A 316 23.28 8.22 -3.93
N GLN A 317 23.10 9.05 -4.94
CA GLN A 317 22.55 10.40 -4.81
C GLN A 317 21.06 10.38 -4.42
N LEU A 318 20.27 9.47 -4.98
CA LEU A 318 18.86 9.33 -4.64
C LEU A 318 18.68 8.89 -3.18
N ARG A 319 19.48 7.92 -2.70
CA ARG A 319 19.49 7.52 -1.29
C ARG A 319 19.78 8.69 -0.37
N GLU A 320 20.84 9.46 -0.67
CA GLU A 320 21.22 10.63 0.13
C GLU A 320 20.12 11.70 0.13
N CYS A 321 19.48 11.94 -1.03
CA CYS A 321 18.33 12.82 -1.14
C CYS A 321 17.18 12.37 -0.24
N ILE A 322 16.78 11.10 -0.31
CA ILE A 322 15.71 10.52 0.52
C ILE A 322 16.02 10.68 2.00
N GLU A 323 17.22 10.29 2.45
CA GLU A 323 17.63 10.38 3.86
C GLU A 323 17.67 11.84 4.35
N THR A 324 18.09 12.77 3.49
CA THR A 324 18.07 14.20 3.80
C THR A 324 16.65 14.72 3.96
N LEU A 325 15.75 14.35 3.07
CA LEU A 325 14.33 14.74 3.14
C LEU A 325 13.63 14.16 4.37
N ILE A 326 13.95 12.92 4.77
CA ILE A 326 13.46 12.33 6.02
C ILE A 326 13.94 13.15 7.23
N LYS A 327 15.21 13.55 7.27
CA LYS A 327 15.76 14.41 8.34
C LYS A 327 15.06 15.77 8.39
N ILE A 328 14.80 16.38 7.22
CA ILE A 328 14.07 17.65 7.12
C ILE A 328 12.65 17.47 7.65
N ARG A 329 11.92 16.44 7.19
CA ARG A 329 10.57 16.14 7.66
C ARG A 329 10.50 16.04 9.17
N LYS A 330 11.41 15.29 9.78
CA LYS A 330 11.49 15.12 11.25
C LYS A 330 11.83 16.42 11.98
N ARG A 331 12.85 17.15 11.49
CA ARG A 331 13.30 18.40 12.10
C ARG A 331 12.22 19.48 12.10
N VAL A 332 11.46 19.58 11.01
CA VAL A 332 10.39 20.59 10.84
C VAL A 332 9.08 20.14 11.49
N GLY A 333 8.95 18.84 11.84
CA GLY A 333 7.75 18.29 12.44
C GLY A 333 6.59 18.11 11.47
N ILE A 334 6.88 17.83 10.19
CA ILE A 334 5.84 17.54 9.20
C ILE A 334 5.19 16.19 9.54
N SER A 335 3.88 16.18 9.61
CA SER A 335 3.07 15.00 9.92
C SER A 335 1.87 14.88 8.97
N SER A 336 1.13 13.80 9.11
CA SER A 336 -0.15 13.62 8.41
C SER A 336 -1.23 14.65 8.80
N ARG A 337 -0.99 15.49 9.82
CA ARG A 337 -1.91 16.53 10.28
C ARG A 337 -1.39 17.94 10.04
N SER A 338 -0.26 18.09 9.37
CA SER A 338 0.28 19.41 9.03
C SER A 338 -0.66 20.15 8.09
N ALA A 339 -0.81 21.46 8.33
CA ALA A 339 -1.53 22.34 7.42
C ALA A 339 -0.70 22.58 6.16
N ILE A 340 -1.36 22.75 5.02
CA ILE A 340 -0.76 23.11 3.76
C ILE A 340 -1.46 24.30 3.13
N GLN A 341 -0.69 25.24 2.57
CA GLN A 341 -1.15 26.34 1.75
C GLN A 341 -0.31 26.38 0.47
N ILE A 342 -0.95 26.12 -0.65
CA ILE A 342 -0.30 26.22 -1.97
C ILE A 342 -0.24 27.69 -2.38
N MET A 343 0.91 28.13 -2.93
CA MET A 343 1.15 29.51 -3.35
C MET A 343 0.80 29.67 -4.84
N ASP A 344 -0.43 30.06 -5.11
CA ASP A 344 -1.04 30.12 -6.45
C ASP A 344 -0.23 30.97 -7.45
N SER A 345 0.30 32.11 -7.02
CA SER A 345 1.10 32.99 -7.88
C SER A 345 2.37 32.35 -8.46
N ILE A 346 2.96 31.39 -7.74
CA ILE A 346 4.14 30.65 -8.20
C ILE A 346 3.71 29.47 -9.07
N ASN A 347 2.59 28.86 -8.76
CA ASN A 347 2.03 27.76 -9.53
C ASN A 347 1.70 28.19 -10.96
N ALA A 348 1.16 29.38 -11.16
CA ALA A 348 0.89 29.94 -12.47
C ALA A 348 2.16 30.21 -13.32
N ALA A 349 3.34 30.30 -12.71
CA ALA A 349 4.63 30.58 -13.35
C ALA A 349 5.47 29.32 -13.64
N LYS A 350 4.86 28.16 -13.83
CA LYS A 350 5.51 26.85 -14.08
C LYS A 350 6.39 26.34 -12.93
N GLY A 351 6.17 26.82 -11.72
CA GLY A 351 6.79 26.31 -10.49
C GLY A 351 5.76 25.71 -9.56
N TYR A 352 6.23 25.16 -8.44
CA TYR A 352 5.38 24.78 -7.33
C TYR A 352 5.98 25.28 -6.03
N ALA A 353 5.17 25.92 -5.20
CA ALA A 353 5.54 26.27 -3.84
C ALA A 353 4.35 26.06 -2.91
N ALA A 354 4.62 25.54 -1.73
CA ALA A 354 3.63 25.41 -0.68
C ALA A 354 4.24 25.71 0.69
N ARG A 355 3.45 26.28 1.56
CA ARG A 355 3.80 26.47 2.96
C ARG A 355 3.21 25.30 3.75
N ILE A 356 4.05 24.53 4.43
CA ILE A 356 3.67 23.44 5.29
C ILE A 356 4.00 23.84 6.74
N GLY A 357 3.06 23.71 7.64
CA GLY A 357 3.24 24.12 9.03
C GLY A 357 2.43 23.29 10.02
N ALA A 358 2.78 23.44 11.31
CA ALA A 358 1.93 22.90 12.37
C ALA A 358 0.55 23.59 12.29
N ARG A 359 -0.53 22.83 12.51
CA ARG A 359 -1.84 23.46 12.75
C ARG A 359 -1.68 24.44 13.90
N ARG A 360 -1.88 25.73 13.63
CA ARG A 360 -2.19 26.63 14.72
C ARG A 360 -3.48 26.12 15.34
N HIS A 361 -3.45 25.68 16.59
CA HIS A 361 -4.68 25.57 17.36
C HIS A 361 -5.37 26.92 17.21
N ALA A 362 -6.54 26.93 16.60
CA ALA A 362 -7.40 28.09 16.69
C ALA A 362 -7.68 28.26 18.20
N ASN A 363 -7.04 29.23 18.80
CA ASN A 363 -7.41 29.67 20.12
C ASN A 363 -8.83 30.22 19.99
N SER A 364 -9.73 29.55 20.73
CA SER A 364 -11.08 29.91 21.15
C SER A 364 -11.57 31.28 20.74
#